data_39bced25b1440c73585248ad78270e88
#
_entry.id   39bced25b1440c73585248ad78270e88
#
_cell.length_a   1.000
_cell.length_b   1.000
_cell.length_c   1.000
_cell.angle_alpha   90.00
_cell.angle_beta   90.00
_cell.angle_gamma   90.00
#
_symmetry.space_group_name_H-M   'P 1'
#
loop_
_entity.id
_entity.type
_entity.pdbx_description
1 polymer ?
#
loop_
_entity_poly.entity_id
_entity_poly.type
_entity_poly.pdbx_seq_one_letter_code
_entity_poly.pdbx_strand_id
1 'polypeptide(L)'
;FRQDLNERVREMLIGTQVSVTMGQLRTIRVFVLGDVKQPGSYVVSGLATMSSALYQGGGISEIGTLRDIQLKRNGRVVSRLDLYDLLLNGDTSSDMRLQPGDVIFVPPIGKTVGVAGAVKRPAIYETKGQMTVAAIIRIAGGLTADAYAGGVQLERIDGDRKTVAVDLSDDADASLLVRSGDTVLVPEVLPDLRETVVLSGHVYRPGNYEWRPGMRLT
;
A
#
# COMPACT_ATOMS: atom_id res chain seq x y z
N PHE A 1 -4.29 -24.54 29.33
CA PHE A 1 -5.06 -25.52 28.55
C PHE A 1 -4.59 -26.97 28.83
N ARG A 2 -3.28 -27.34 28.66
CA ARG A 2 -2.78 -28.70 28.93
C ARG A 2 -2.87 -29.07 30.40
N GLN A 3 -2.57 -28.14 31.30
CA GLN A 3 -2.70 -28.32 32.75
C GLN A 3 -4.17 -28.42 33.17
N ASP A 4 -5.04 -27.51 32.71
CA ASP A 4 -6.47 -27.52 33.03
C ASP A 4 -7.18 -28.79 32.54
N LEU A 5 -6.80 -29.30 31.34
CA LEU A 5 -7.37 -30.52 30.82
C LEU A 5 -6.92 -31.74 31.65
N ASN A 6 -5.68 -31.79 32.05
CA ASN A 6 -5.14 -32.84 32.92
C ASN A 6 -5.77 -32.82 34.31
N GLU A 7 -6.06 -31.67 34.90
CA GLU A 7 -6.75 -31.53 36.16
C GLU A 7 -8.19 -32.00 36.07
N ARG A 8 -8.96 -31.57 35.07
CA ARG A 8 -10.35 -31.99 34.85
C ARG A 8 -10.49 -33.49 34.60
N VAL A 9 -9.55 -34.10 33.88
CA VAL A 9 -9.58 -35.53 33.63
C VAL A 9 -9.20 -36.31 34.89
N ARG A 10 -8.26 -35.84 35.71
CA ARG A 10 -7.92 -36.45 37.01
C ARG A 10 -9.07 -36.41 38.01
N GLU A 11 -9.90 -35.37 37.97
CA GLU A 11 -11.10 -35.25 38.80
C GLU A 11 -12.19 -36.22 38.39
N MET A 12 -12.30 -36.56 37.09
CA MET A 12 -13.33 -37.42 36.55
C MET A 12 -12.95 -38.91 36.49
N LEU A 13 -11.66 -39.22 36.41
CA LEU A 13 -11.18 -40.61 36.19
C LEU A 13 -10.01 -40.92 37.13
N ILE A 14 -10.28 -41.77 38.16
CA ILE A 14 -9.28 -42.20 39.11
C ILE A 14 -8.32 -43.22 38.45
N GLY A 15 -7.00 -42.93 38.54
CA GLY A 15 -5.96 -43.84 38.06
C GLY A 15 -5.58 -43.73 36.58
N THR A 16 -6.04 -42.69 35.85
CA THR A 16 -5.76 -42.51 34.44
C THR A 16 -4.71 -41.44 34.22
N GLN A 17 -3.67 -41.73 33.42
CA GLN A 17 -2.76 -40.73 32.92
C GLN A 17 -3.20 -40.31 31.51
N VAL A 18 -3.46 -39.00 31.34
CA VAL A 18 -3.80 -38.43 30.03
C VAL A 18 -2.59 -37.75 29.45
N SER A 19 -2.16 -38.23 28.29
CA SER A 19 -1.16 -37.57 27.47
C SER A 19 -1.83 -36.76 26.37
N VAL A 20 -1.74 -35.41 26.43
CA VAL A 20 -2.21 -34.54 25.39
C VAL A 20 -1.05 -34.21 24.46
N THR A 21 -1.04 -34.81 23.28
CA THR A 21 -0.12 -34.49 22.19
C THR A 21 -0.84 -33.69 21.12
N MET A 22 -0.18 -32.60 20.65
CA MET A 22 -0.69 -31.87 19.49
C MET A 22 -0.43 -32.73 18.24
N GLY A 23 -1.49 -33.15 17.56
CA GLY A 23 -1.39 -33.83 16.28
C GLY A 23 -0.83 -32.94 15.17
N GLN A 24 -0.51 -33.52 14.03
CA GLN A 24 -0.11 -32.75 12.84
C GLN A 24 -1.23 -31.81 12.42
N LEU A 25 -0.89 -30.57 12.09
CA LEU A 25 -1.83 -29.62 11.51
C LEU A 25 -2.40 -30.19 10.22
N ARG A 26 -3.74 -30.27 10.15
CA ARG A 26 -4.43 -30.72 8.94
C ARG A 26 -4.13 -29.75 7.81
N THR A 27 -3.73 -30.25 6.67
CA THR A 27 -3.61 -29.49 5.43
C THR A 27 -4.91 -29.48 4.66
N ILE A 28 -5.14 -28.40 3.92
CA ILE A 28 -6.29 -28.23 3.04
C ILE A 28 -5.81 -27.87 1.64
N ARG A 29 -6.59 -28.22 0.63
CA ARG A 29 -6.34 -27.81 -0.75
C ARG A 29 -7.23 -26.62 -1.06
N VAL A 30 -6.63 -25.57 -1.61
CA VAL A 30 -7.28 -24.34 -2.07
C VAL A 30 -6.77 -23.97 -3.47
N PHE A 31 -7.45 -23.05 -4.14
CA PHE A 31 -7.08 -22.58 -5.46
C PHE A 31 -6.77 -21.09 -5.40
N VAL A 32 -5.72 -20.66 -6.10
CA VAL A 32 -5.35 -19.25 -6.31
C VAL A 32 -5.39 -19.00 -7.81
N LEU A 33 -6.31 -18.18 -8.27
CA LEU A 33 -6.65 -18.01 -9.69
C LEU A 33 -6.81 -16.52 -10.05
N GLY A 34 -6.83 -16.24 -11.35
CA GLY A 34 -6.92 -14.88 -11.90
C GLY A 34 -5.54 -14.26 -12.10
N ASP A 35 -5.43 -12.95 -11.92
CA ASP A 35 -4.21 -12.18 -12.19
C ASP A 35 -3.20 -12.27 -11.05
N VAL A 36 -2.72 -13.48 -10.79
CA VAL A 36 -1.68 -13.82 -9.83
C VAL A 36 -0.42 -14.28 -10.57
N LYS A 37 0.75 -14.24 -9.91
CA LYS A 37 2.01 -14.67 -10.55
C LYS A 37 2.05 -16.13 -10.89
N GLN A 38 1.51 -16.99 -10.03
CA GLN A 38 1.46 -18.44 -10.22
C GLN A 38 0.05 -18.96 -9.92
N PRO A 39 -0.85 -18.98 -10.93
CA PRO A 39 -2.17 -19.56 -10.75
C PRO A 39 -2.09 -21.08 -10.60
N GLY A 40 -2.89 -21.63 -9.67
CA GLY A 40 -2.87 -23.07 -9.44
C GLY A 40 -3.59 -23.52 -8.19
N SER A 41 -3.43 -24.81 -7.88
CA SER A 41 -3.92 -25.39 -6.62
C SER A 41 -2.78 -25.51 -5.61
N TYR A 42 -3.06 -25.13 -4.37
CA TYR A 42 -2.09 -25.11 -3.28
C TYR A 42 -2.56 -25.95 -2.11
N VAL A 43 -1.61 -26.64 -1.49
CA VAL A 43 -1.84 -27.34 -0.22
C VAL A 43 -1.29 -26.43 0.88
N VAL A 44 -2.19 -25.93 1.72
CA VAL A 44 -1.87 -24.99 2.80
C VAL A 44 -2.28 -25.56 4.16
N SER A 45 -1.81 -24.96 5.24
CA SER A 45 -2.26 -25.29 6.59
C SER A 45 -3.77 -25.05 6.72
N GLY A 46 -4.48 -25.88 7.50
CA GLY A 46 -5.88 -25.63 7.86
C GLY A 46 -6.13 -24.36 8.66
N LEU A 47 -5.06 -23.66 9.07
CA LEU A 47 -5.11 -22.34 9.72
C LEU A 47 -4.75 -21.19 8.76
N ALA A 48 -4.46 -21.48 7.49
CA ALA A 48 -4.05 -20.49 6.51
C ALA A 48 -5.19 -19.50 6.21
N THR A 49 -4.79 -18.25 5.93
CA THR A 49 -5.67 -17.16 5.53
C THR A 49 -5.54 -16.88 4.03
N MET A 50 -6.38 -15.99 3.51
CA MET A 50 -6.32 -15.55 2.10
C MET A 50 -4.94 -15.01 1.75
N SER A 51 -4.39 -14.10 2.59
CA SER A 51 -3.10 -13.49 2.35
C SER A 51 -1.97 -14.52 2.32
N SER A 52 -1.97 -15.48 3.26
CA SER A 52 -0.93 -16.50 3.35
C SER A 52 -0.90 -17.41 2.11
N ALA A 53 -2.06 -17.80 1.58
CA ALA A 53 -2.13 -18.61 0.36
C ALA A 53 -1.77 -17.80 -0.89
N LEU A 54 -2.15 -16.52 -0.94
CA LEU A 54 -1.79 -15.61 -2.02
C LEU A 54 -0.26 -15.43 -2.11
N TYR A 55 0.42 -15.25 -0.97
CA TYR A 55 1.89 -15.17 -0.93
C TYR A 55 2.56 -16.48 -1.35
N GLN A 56 1.98 -17.62 -1.02
CA GLN A 56 2.47 -18.91 -1.45
C GLN A 56 2.36 -19.08 -2.98
N GLY A 57 1.34 -18.46 -3.61
CA GLY A 57 1.19 -18.35 -5.06
C GLY A 57 2.07 -17.29 -5.71
N GLY A 58 3.07 -16.75 -5.00
CA GLY A 58 3.99 -15.73 -5.52
C GLY A 58 3.44 -14.31 -5.55
N GLY A 59 2.22 -14.11 -4.99
CA GLY A 59 1.55 -12.80 -4.94
C GLY A 59 0.78 -12.46 -6.21
N ILE A 60 0.39 -11.21 -6.31
CA ILE A 60 -0.42 -10.67 -7.40
C ILE A 60 0.49 -10.27 -8.58
N SER A 61 0.01 -10.42 -9.81
CA SER A 61 0.68 -9.94 -11.01
C SER A 61 0.53 -8.41 -11.16
N GLU A 62 1.29 -7.80 -12.05
CA GLU A 62 1.23 -6.34 -12.28
C GLU A 62 -0.13 -5.85 -12.78
N ILE A 63 -0.91 -6.72 -13.39
CA ILE A 63 -2.26 -6.43 -13.91
C ILE A 63 -3.38 -6.86 -12.96
N GLY A 64 -3.07 -7.44 -11.80
CA GLY A 64 -4.04 -7.88 -10.81
C GLY A 64 -4.41 -6.80 -9.80
N THR A 65 -5.66 -6.80 -9.35
CA THR A 65 -6.13 -5.86 -8.33
C THR A 65 -5.51 -6.15 -6.98
N LEU A 66 -5.16 -5.08 -6.25
CA LEU A 66 -4.78 -5.14 -4.83
C LEU A 66 -5.96 -4.84 -3.90
N ARG A 67 -7.11 -4.39 -4.45
CA ARG A 67 -8.24 -3.89 -3.66
C ARG A 67 -9.47 -4.79 -3.64
N ASP A 68 -9.60 -5.73 -4.57
CA ASP A 68 -10.78 -6.59 -4.69
C ASP A 68 -10.41 -8.07 -4.86
N ILE A 69 -9.58 -8.58 -3.95
CA ILE A 69 -9.23 -10.00 -3.94
C ILE A 69 -10.39 -10.77 -3.33
N GLN A 70 -10.99 -11.66 -4.11
CA GLN A 70 -12.22 -12.35 -3.77
C GLN A 70 -11.96 -13.74 -3.22
N LEU A 71 -12.51 -14.04 -2.06
CA LEU A 71 -12.64 -15.42 -1.59
C LEU A 71 -13.98 -16.00 -2.07
N LYS A 72 -13.91 -17.03 -2.90
CA LYS A 72 -15.09 -17.73 -3.40
C LYS A 72 -15.20 -19.11 -2.75
N ARG A 73 -16.38 -19.40 -2.21
CA ARG A 73 -16.73 -20.68 -1.61
C ARG A 73 -18.03 -21.17 -2.23
N ASN A 74 -18.03 -22.40 -2.76
CA ASN A 74 -19.17 -22.95 -3.47
C ASN A 74 -19.72 -22.01 -4.57
N GLY A 75 -18.83 -21.37 -5.32
CA GLY A 75 -19.16 -20.44 -6.42
C GLY A 75 -19.63 -19.05 -6.00
N ARG A 76 -19.73 -18.75 -4.71
CA ARG A 76 -20.17 -17.45 -4.19
C ARG A 76 -19.03 -16.70 -3.52
N VAL A 77 -18.98 -15.37 -3.71
CA VAL A 77 -18.04 -14.51 -2.98
C VAL A 77 -18.46 -14.43 -1.53
N VAL A 78 -17.60 -14.88 -0.63
CA VAL A 78 -17.82 -14.88 0.83
C VAL A 78 -17.00 -13.82 1.56
N SER A 79 -15.90 -13.34 0.96
CA SER A 79 -15.10 -12.23 1.46
C SER A 79 -14.37 -11.51 0.34
N ARG A 80 -13.96 -10.27 0.62
CA ARG A 80 -13.10 -9.44 -0.24
C ARG A 80 -11.97 -8.90 0.61
N LEU A 81 -10.74 -9.10 0.17
CA LEU A 81 -9.54 -8.61 0.83
C LEU A 81 -9.00 -7.42 0.04
N ASP A 82 -8.79 -6.29 0.74
CA ASP A 82 -8.09 -5.11 0.26
C ASP A 82 -6.68 -5.12 0.85
N LEU A 83 -5.67 -5.33 0.01
CA LEU A 83 -4.27 -5.35 0.48
C LEU A 83 -3.76 -3.97 0.90
N TYR A 84 -4.37 -2.87 0.46
CA TYR A 84 -4.01 -1.55 0.97
C TYR A 84 -4.38 -1.43 2.45
N ASP A 85 -5.56 -1.91 2.85
CA ASP A 85 -5.97 -1.91 4.26
C ASP A 85 -5.03 -2.78 5.10
N LEU A 86 -4.68 -3.96 4.58
CA LEU A 86 -3.74 -4.87 5.25
C LEU A 86 -2.32 -4.29 5.34
N LEU A 87 -1.76 -3.80 4.22
CA LEU A 87 -0.33 -3.44 4.14
C LEU A 87 -0.05 -2.03 4.67
N LEU A 88 -0.99 -1.08 4.53
CA LEU A 88 -0.80 0.30 4.95
C LEU A 88 -1.33 0.58 6.35
N ASN A 89 -2.41 -0.10 6.75
CA ASN A 89 -3.10 0.13 8.02
C ASN A 89 -2.92 -1.03 9.01
N GLY A 90 -2.38 -2.19 8.59
CA GLY A 90 -2.28 -3.39 9.40
C GLY A 90 -3.64 -4.04 9.69
N ASP A 91 -4.69 -3.70 8.92
CA ASP A 91 -6.02 -4.24 9.12
C ASP A 91 -6.13 -5.64 8.53
N THR A 92 -6.27 -6.63 9.41
CA THR A 92 -6.44 -8.05 9.07
C THR A 92 -7.89 -8.52 9.13
N SER A 93 -8.85 -7.63 9.38
CA SER A 93 -10.25 -8.00 9.65
C SER A 93 -10.91 -8.73 8.47
N SER A 94 -10.52 -8.41 7.24
CA SER A 94 -11.02 -9.04 6.01
C SER A 94 -10.21 -10.27 5.55
N ASP A 95 -9.07 -10.58 6.20
CA ASP A 95 -8.20 -11.70 5.85
C ASP A 95 -8.75 -13.02 6.43
N MET A 96 -9.76 -13.57 5.79
CA MET A 96 -10.47 -14.77 6.26
C MET A 96 -9.62 -16.03 6.21
N ARG A 97 -9.88 -16.92 7.20
CA ARG A 97 -9.36 -18.28 7.18
C ARG A 97 -9.99 -19.11 6.06
N LEU A 98 -9.15 -19.91 5.42
CA LEU A 98 -9.51 -20.74 4.29
C LEU A 98 -10.15 -22.07 4.74
N GLN A 99 -11.00 -22.59 3.88
CA GLN A 99 -11.59 -23.92 3.98
C GLN A 99 -11.21 -24.78 2.77
N PRO A 100 -11.30 -26.12 2.89
CA PRO A 100 -11.02 -27.00 1.75
C PRO A 100 -11.91 -26.67 0.54
N GLY A 101 -11.29 -26.52 -0.63
CA GLY A 101 -11.97 -26.19 -1.88
C GLY A 101 -12.24 -24.70 -2.12
N ASP A 102 -11.81 -23.82 -1.21
CA ASP A 102 -11.90 -22.37 -1.43
C ASP A 102 -11.08 -21.94 -2.64
N VAL A 103 -11.56 -20.90 -3.31
CA VAL A 103 -10.92 -20.25 -4.43
C VAL A 103 -10.62 -18.80 -4.08
N ILE A 104 -9.34 -18.42 -4.09
CA ILE A 104 -8.90 -17.02 -4.04
C ILE A 104 -8.80 -16.57 -5.50
N PHE A 105 -9.61 -15.60 -5.86
CA PHE A 105 -9.67 -15.06 -7.22
C PHE A 105 -9.26 -13.62 -7.23
N VAL A 106 -8.26 -13.29 -8.05
CA VAL A 106 -7.76 -11.94 -8.24
C VAL A 106 -8.23 -11.43 -9.60
N PRO A 107 -9.20 -10.49 -9.64
CA PRO A 107 -9.60 -9.81 -10.86
C PRO A 107 -8.49 -8.91 -11.42
N PRO A 108 -8.62 -8.42 -12.67
CA PRO A 108 -7.78 -7.35 -13.21
C PRO A 108 -7.82 -6.09 -12.35
N ILE A 109 -6.72 -5.33 -12.40
CA ILE A 109 -6.58 -4.04 -11.69
C ILE A 109 -7.68 -3.06 -12.11
N GLY A 110 -8.22 -2.33 -11.15
CA GLY A 110 -9.25 -1.33 -11.38
C GLY A 110 -8.69 0.01 -11.90
N LYS A 111 -9.33 1.09 -11.49
CA LYS A 111 -8.90 2.45 -11.84
C LYS A 111 -7.61 2.80 -11.13
N THR A 112 -6.65 3.39 -11.84
CA THR A 112 -5.33 3.73 -11.30
C THR A 112 -5.02 5.21 -11.47
N VAL A 113 -4.18 5.72 -10.57
CA VAL A 113 -3.62 7.08 -10.55
C VAL A 113 -2.13 6.99 -10.29
N GLY A 114 -1.33 7.69 -11.11
CA GLY A 114 0.09 7.85 -10.89
C GLY A 114 0.37 8.89 -9.80
N VAL A 115 1.34 8.64 -8.94
CA VAL A 115 1.88 9.65 -7.99
C VAL A 115 3.38 9.66 -8.12
N ALA A 116 3.95 10.82 -8.42
CA ALA A 116 5.37 11.00 -8.68
C ALA A 116 5.93 12.25 -7.98
N GLY A 117 7.27 12.37 -7.96
CA GLY A 117 7.99 13.48 -7.35
C GLY A 117 8.19 13.32 -5.85
N ALA A 118 8.13 14.42 -5.12
CA ALA A 118 8.48 14.54 -3.71
C ALA A 118 7.44 13.93 -2.76
N VAL A 119 7.19 12.63 -2.91
CA VAL A 119 6.35 11.80 -2.03
C VAL A 119 7.16 10.61 -1.52
N LYS A 120 6.79 10.07 -0.36
CA LYS A 120 7.57 9.00 0.27
C LYS A 120 7.57 7.69 -0.53
N ARG A 121 6.53 7.41 -1.30
CA ARG A 121 6.38 6.19 -2.11
C ARG A 121 5.78 6.53 -3.48
N PRO A 122 6.58 7.02 -4.42
CA PRO A 122 6.11 7.26 -5.78
C PRO A 122 5.76 5.92 -6.46
N ALA A 123 4.54 5.81 -6.98
CA ALA A 123 4.03 4.61 -7.65
C ALA A 123 2.71 4.88 -8.37
N ILE A 124 2.21 3.86 -9.08
CA ILE A 124 0.84 3.81 -9.60
C ILE A 124 -0.03 3.15 -8.53
N TYR A 125 -1.09 3.84 -8.12
CA TYR A 125 -2.01 3.40 -7.08
C TYR A 125 -3.37 3.06 -7.65
N GLU A 126 -3.93 1.94 -7.23
CA GLU A 126 -5.31 1.57 -7.53
C GLU A 126 -6.26 2.36 -6.62
N THR A 127 -7.27 2.99 -7.21
CA THR A 127 -8.25 3.81 -6.48
C THR A 127 -9.46 3.00 -6.02
N LYS A 128 -10.08 3.39 -4.91
CA LYS A 128 -11.31 2.81 -4.38
C LYS A 128 -12.38 3.90 -4.29
N GLY A 129 -13.41 3.79 -5.12
CA GLY A 129 -14.44 4.81 -5.20
C GLY A 129 -13.92 6.17 -5.71
N GLN A 130 -14.46 7.25 -5.16
CA GLN A 130 -13.99 8.61 -5.42
C GLN A 130 -12.89 8.95 -4.42
N MET A 131 -11.74 9.36 -4.93
CA MET A 131 -10.59 9.77 -4.10
C MET A 131 -10.15 11.18 -4.47
N THR A 132 -9.64 11.91 -3.49
CA THR A 132 -9.09 13.25 -3.68
C THR A 132 -7.57 13.19 -3.89
N VAL A 133 -6.99 14.29 -4.39
CA VAL A 133 -5.54 14.47 -4.51
C VAL A 133 -4.87 14.26 -3.14
N ALA A 134 -5.39 14.87 -2.09
CA ALA A 134 -4.86 14.67 -0.74
C ALA A 134 -4.93 13.20 -0.27
N ALA A 135 -6.02 12.49 -0.61
CA ALA A 135 -6.20 11.09 -0.23
C ALA A 135 -5.18 10.18 -0.93
N ILE A 136 -4.91 10.40 -2.22
CA ILE A 136 -3.94 9.57 -2.97
C ILE A 136 -2.50 9.84 -2.50
N ILE A 137 -2.14 11.10 -2.19
CA ILE A 137 -0.84 11.45 -1.61
C ILE A 137 -0.66 10.78 -0.24
N ARG A 138 -1.72 10.70 0.57
CA ARG A 138 -1.68 9.99 1.87
C ARG A 138 -1.37 8.51 1.69
N ILE A 139 -1.96 7.84 0.69
CA ILE A 139 -1.65 6.45 0.35
C ILE A 139 -0.19 6.31 -0.10
N ALA A 140 0.34 7.31 -0.82
CA ALA A 140 1.76 7.39 -1.18
C ALA A 140 2.70 7.66 0.02
N GLY A 141 2.18 7.67 1.25
CA GLY A 141 2.94 7.86 2.48
C GLY A 141 3.11 9.32 2.90
N GLY A 142 2.48 10.25 2.18
CA GLY A 142 2.60 11.69 2.39
C GLY A 142 3.78 12.30 1.65
N LEU A 143 3.97 13.59 1.85
CA LEU A 143 5.02 14.38 1.26
C LEU A 143 6.39 14.09 1.89
N THR A 144 7.46 14.30 1.14
CA THR A 144 8.83 14.36 1.67
C THR A 144 9.08 15.75 2.29
N ALA A 145 10.20 15.91 3.00
CA ALA A 145 10.52 17.15 3.69
C ALA A 145 10.83 18.31 2.73
N ASP A 146 11.26 18.01 1.51
CA ASP A 146 11.60 18.90 0.43
C ASP A 146 10.46 19.12 -0.58
N ALA A 147 9.26 18.60 -0.29
CA ALA A 147 8.10 18.75 -1.16
C ALA A 147 7.55 20.17 -1.14
N TYR A 148 7.26 20.72 -2.32
CA TYR A 148 6.55 21.98 -2.47
C TYR A 148 5.05 21.75 -2.58
N ALA A 149 4.34 21.83 -1.47
CA ALA A 149 2.91 21.54 -1.36
C ALA A 149 2.02 22.48 -2.17
N GLY A 150 2.42 23.77 -2.30
CA GLY A 150 1.68 24.78 -3.07
C GLY A 150 1.85 24.68 -4.59
N GLY A 151 2.68 23.74 -5.08
CA GLY A 151 2.96 23.59 -6.52
C GLY A 151 2.62 22.20 -7.08
N VAL A 152 1.80 21.43 -6.41
CA VAL A 152 1.37 20.10 -6.89
C VAL A 152 0.63 20.24 -8.22
N GLN A 153 0.91 19.33 -9.15
CA GLN A 153 0.32 19.31 -10.47
C GLN A 153 -0.51 18.05 -10.65
N LEU A 154 -1.76 18.22 -11.09
CA LEU A 154 -2.62 17.13 -11.54
C LEU A 154 -2.62 17.12 -13.07
N GLU A 155 -1.93 16.15 -13.65
CA GLU A 155 -1.97 15.92 -15.09
C GLU A 155 -3.13 15.01 -15.43
N ARG A 156 -3.96 15.44 -16.36
CA ARG A 156 -5.13 14.69 -16.87
C ARG A 156 -5.14 14.70 -18.39
N ILE A 157 -5.35 13.55 -19.00
CA ILE A 157 -5.58 13.43 -20.43
C ILE A 157 -7.10 13.48 -20.67
N ASP A 158 -7.57 14.58 -21.26
CA ASP A 158 -8.97 14.80 -21.62
C ASP A 158 -9.01 15.43 -23.03
N GLY A 159 -8.86 14.59 -24.04
CA GLY A 159 -8.63 14.97 -25.44
C GLY A 159 -7.23 15.54 -25.66
N ASP A 160 -6.96 16.73 -25.11
CA ASP A 160 -5.63 17.32 -24.99
C ASP A 160 -5.10 17.16 -23.57
N ARG A 161 -3.76 17.12 -23.42
CA ARG A 161 -3.12 17.06 -22.11
C ARG A 161 -3.43 18.32 -21.32
N LYS A 162 -4.15 18.19 -20.22
CA LYS A 162 -4.44 19.29 -19.29
C LYS A 162 -3.69 19.08 -17.98
N THR A 163 -3.00 20.12 -17.53
CA THR A 163 -2.37 20.17 -16.21
C THR A 163 -3.11 21.18 -15.36
N VAL A 164 -3.50 20.78 -14.16
CA VAL A 164 -4.15 21.65 -13.16
C VAL A 164 -3.16 21.81 -12.02
N ALA A 165 -2.84 23.06 -11.64
CA ALA A 165 -2.09 23.33 -10.42
C ALA A 165 -3.00 23.10 -9.21
N VAL A 166 -2.47 22.50 -8.17
CA VAL A 166 -3.17 22.15 -6.94
C VAL A 166 -2.34 22.64 -5.76
N ASP A 167 -2.91 23.53 -4.97
CA ASP A 167 -2.30 23.94 -3.70
C ASP A 167 -2.86 23.07 -2.56
N LEU A 168 -2.04 22.21 -2.01
CA LEU A 168 -2.47 21.33 -0.90
C LEU A 168 -2.70 22.08 0.42
N SER A 169 -2.32 23.35 0.50
CA SER A 169 -2.65 24.23 1.63
C SER A 169 -4.07 24.77 1.53
N ASP A 170 -4.70 24.71 0.34
CA ASP A 170 -6.09 25.06 0.11
C ASP A 170 -6.96 23.80 0.18
N ASP A 171 -7.96 23.80 1.09
CA ASP A 171 -8.86 22.66 1.28
C ASP A 171 -9.70 22.35 0.03
N ALA A 172 -10.04 23.34 -0.79
CA ALA A 172 -10.78 23.17 -2.02
C ALA A 172 -9.96 22.39 -3.05
N ASP A 173 -8.70 22.78 -3.25
CA ASP A 173 -7.76 22.15 -4.15
C ASP A 173 -7.37 20.75 -3.68
N ALA A 174 -7.08 20.60 -2.38
CA ALA A 174 -6.77 19.30 -1.76
C ALA A 174 -7.93 18.29 -1.90
N SER A 175 -9.18 18.80 -2.01
CA SER A 175 -10.41 18.01 -2.20
C SER A 175 -10.71 17.68 -3.66
N LEU A 176 -9.89 18.14 -4.61
CA LEU A 176 -10.06 17.85 -6.03
C LEU A 176 -10.02 16.33 -6.28
N LEU A 177 -11.05 15.83 -7.00
CA LEU A 177 -11.17 14.40 -7.28
C LEU A 177 -10.21 13.96 -8.38
N VAL A 178 -9.48 12.89 -8.12
CA VAL A 178 -8.67 12.20 -9.12
C VAL A 178 -9.52 11.26 -9.98
N ARG A 179 -9.12 11.06 -11.23
CA ARG A 179 -9.74 10.15 -12.19
C ARG A 179 -8.75 9.08 -12.64
N SER A 180 -9.26 7.99 -13.19
CA SER A 180 -8.41 6.95 -13.78
C SER A 180 -7.52 7.53 -14.87
N GLY A 181 -6.23 7.24 -14.81
CA GLY A 181 -5.23 7.74 -15.74
C GLY A 181 -4.63 9.10 -15.38
N ASP A 182 -5.10 9.76 -14.31
CA ASP A 182 -4.46 10.98 -13.81
C ASP A 182 -3.06 10.67 -13.26
N THR A 183 -2.19 11.68 -13.32
CA THR A 183 -0.89 11.67 -12.63
C THR A 183 -0.81 12.88 -11.71
N VAL A 184 -0.53 12.64 -10.44
CA VAL A 184 -0.24 13.66 -9.44
C VAL A 184 1.28 13.79 -9.33
N LEU A 185 1.81 14.94 -9.70
CA LEU A 185 3.22 15.27 -9.60
C LEU A 185 3.44 16.27 -8.46
N VAL A 186 4.25 15.89 -7.49
CA VAL A 186 4.64 16.76 -6.38
C VAL A 186 6.04 17.29 -6.66
N PRO A 187 6.23 18.58 -6.94
CA PRO A 187 7.55 19.15 -7.15
C PRO A 187 8.32 19.27 -5.82
N GLU A 188 9.63 19.33 -5.94
CA GLU A 188 10.52 19.71 -4.84
C GLU A 188 10.57 21.23 -4.69
N VAL A 189 10.84 21.70 -3.47
CA VAL A 189 11.22 23.09 -3.23
C VAL A 189 12.51 23.33 -3.98
N LEU A 190 12.50 24.32 -4.88
CA LEU A 190 13.73 24.72 -5.56
C LEU A 190 14.76 25.16 -4.51
N PRO A 191 16.03 24.75 -4.64
CA PRO A 191 17.10 25.24 -3.80
C PRO A 191 17.35 26.73 -4.13
N ASP A 192 16.38 27.57 -3.75
CA ASP A 192 16.50 29.01 -3.88
C ASP A 192 17.37 29.49 -2.73
N LEU A 193 18.64 29.74 -3.06
CA LEU A 193 19.59 30.36 -2.14
C LEU A 193 19.22 31.85 -2.03
N ARG A 194 18.11 32.15 -1.36
CA ARG A 194 17.74 33.55 -1.09
C ARG A 194 18.81 34.19 -0.24
N GLU A 195 19.06 35.47 -0.52
CA GLU A 195 20.05 36.25 0.22
C GLU A 195 21.46 35.63 0.21
N THR A 196 21.85 35.03 -0.91
CA THR A 196 23.17 34.43 -1.08
C THR A 196 23.90 35.05 -2.30
N VAL A 197 25.21 35.24 -2.16
CA VAL A 197 26.12 35.58 -3.25
C VAL A 197 26.98 34.36 -3.55
N VAL A 198 26.95 33.91 -4.79
CA VAL A 198 27.84 32.83 -5.26
C VAL A 198 29.16 33.43 -5.72
N LEU A 199 30.24 33.08 -5.03
CA LEU A 199 31.61 33.46 -5.41
C LEU A 199 32.24 32.26 -6.13
N SER A 200 32.56 32.44 -7.42
CA SER A 200 33.12 31.38 -8.25
C SER A 200 34.32 31.89 -9.06
N GLY A 201 35.14 30.98 -9.60
CA GLY A 201 36.31 31.29 -10.39
C GLY A 201 37.61 31.24 -9.59
N HIS A 202 38.65 32.02 -10.01
CA HIS A 202 39.95 32.05 -9.37
C HIS A 202 39.95 32.92 -8.10
N VAL A 203 39.24 32.45 -7.09
CA VAL A 203 39.11 33.08 -5.78
C VAL A 203 39.64 32.17 -4.69
N TYR A 204 40.15 32.75 -3.61
CA TYR A 204 40.82 32.02 -2.54
C TYR A 204 39.85 31.02 -1.83
N ARG A 205 38.56 31.36 -1.73
CA ARG A 205 37.52 30.50 -1.18
C ARG A 205 36.25 30.64 -2.01
N PRO A 206 36.06 29.81 -3.03
CA PRO A 206 34.82 29.77 -3.76
C PRO A 206 33.71 29.14 -2.87
N GLY A 207 32.47 29.63 -3.04
CA GLY A 207 31.32 29.12 -2.25
C GLY A 207 30.14 30.08 -2.24
N ASN A 208 29.13 29.72 -1.47
CA ASN A 208 27.94 30.50 -1.25
C ASN A 208 28.09 31.29 0.05
N TYR A 209 27.88 32.58 -0.01
CA TYR A 209 27.99 33.48 1.14
C TYR A 209 26.65 34.17 1.37
N GLU A 210 26.29 34.41 2.62
CA GLU A 210 25.12 35.18 2.99
C GLU A 210 25.23 36.59 2.42
N TRP A 211 24.24 37.06 1.68
CA TRP A 211 24.18 38.41 1.21
C TRP A 211 23.84 39.39 2.35
N ARG A 212 24.57 40.49 2.47
CA ARG A 212 24.28 41.55 3.43
C ARG A 212 24.29 42.90 2.74
N PRO A 213 23.37 43.83 3.09
CA PRO A 213 23.39 45.16 2.55
C PRO A 213 24.77 45.85 2.77
N GLY A 214 25.34 46.40 1.72
CA GLY A 214 26.65 47.03 1.78
C GLY A 214 27.86 46.10 1.61
N MET A 215 27.64 44.81 1.31
CA MET A 215 28.73 43.86 1.00
C MET A 215 29.56 44.34 -0.20
N ARG A 216 30.88 44.34 -0.11
CA ARG A 216 31.82 44.67 -1.17
C ARG A 216 32.83 43.55 -1.36
N LEU A 217 33.25 43.35 -2.60
CA LEU A 217 34.41 42.53 -2.92
C LEU A 217 35.67 43.34 -2.59
N THR A 218 36.43 42.90 -1.64
CA THR A 218 37.73 43.48 -1.24
C THR A 218 38.84 42.51 -1.59
#